data_1e78e9a9921fa9186aaf606d3fe9a518
#
_entry.id   1e78e9a9921fa9186aaf606d3fe9a518
#
_cell.length_a   1.000
_cell.length_b   1.000
_cell.length_c   1.000
_cell.angle_alpha   90.00
_cell.angle_beta   90.00
_cell.angle_gamma   90.00
#
_symmetry.space_group_name_H-M   'P 1'
#
loop_
_entity.id
_entity.type
_entity.pdbx_description
1 polymer ?
#
loop_
_entity_poly.entity_id
_entity_poly.type
_entity_poly.pdbx_seq_one_letter_code
_entity_poly.pdbx_strand_id
1 'polypeptide(L)'
;MQSGQIRVQTENIFPIIKKFLYSDHEIFIRELISNAVDATNKLRTLASIGEYKEETGNIDIELLLDTEKKTITIRDRGIGMTAEEVDKYINQVAFSSAEEFLEKYKGQSDTASVIGHFGLGFYSSFMVSKHVDIITKSYKGGPASHWSCDGSPEYTLTEVDKADRGTDIVMHINSDSEEFLEKSRIAEMLNKYCKFLQVPVVFGKKTTWKDGKEVDTDEDNQI
;
A
#
# COMPACT_ATOMS: atom_id res chain seq x y z
N MET A 1 -13.72 -44.93 -4.16
CA MET A 1 -12.77 -43.86 -4.27
C MET A 1 -13.54 -42.58 -3.96
N GLN A 2 -13.19 -41.86 -2.88
CA GLN A 2 -13.91 -40.66 -2.49
C GLN A 2 -13.06 -39.46 -2.93
N SER A 3 -13.59 -38.57 -3.76
CA SER A 3 -12.94 -37.35 -4.20
C SER A 3 -13.73 -36.15 -3.68
N GLY A 4 -13.04 -35.08 -3.29
CA GLY A 4 -13.64 -33.85 -2.80
C GLY A 4 -12.71 -32.66 -3.06
N GLN A 5 -13.22 -31.44 -2.89
CA GLN A 5 -12.43 -30.21 -2.97
C GLN A 5 -12.02 -29.75 -1.56
N ILE A 6 -10.80 -29.30 -1.40
CA ILE A 6 -10.35 -28.60 -0.20
C ILE A 6 -11.05 -27.23 -0.19
N ARG A 7 -11.68 -26.89 0.94
CA ARG A 7 -12.37 -25.61 1.11
C ARG A 7 -11.66 -24.79 2.20
N VAL A 8 -11.51 -23.50 1.97
CA VAL A 8 -10.99 -22.56 2.96
C VAL A 8 -12.17 -21.80 3.56
N GLN A 9 -12.26 -21.79 4.90
CA GLN A 9 -13.25 -20.97 5.62
C GLN A 9 -12.65 -19.59 5.85
N THR A 10 -13.29 -18.55 5.33
CA THR A 10 -12.82 -17.15 5.38
C THR A 10 -12.67 -16.64 6.82
N GLU A 11 -13.51 -17.11 7.75
CA GLU A 11 -13.47 -16.77 9.18
C GLU A 11 -12.11 -17.09 9.84
N ASN A 12 -11.39 -18.06 9.31
CA ASN A 12 -10.09 -18.49 9.86
C ASN A 12 -8.89 -17.86 9.13
N ILE A 13 -9.09 -17.10 8.05
CA ILE A 13 -7.98 -16.66 7.21
C ILE A 13 -7.17 -15.55 7.87
N PHE A 14 -7.83 -14.55 8.49
CA PHE A 14 -7.15 -13.46 9.19
C PHE A 14 -6.32 -13.91 10.39
N PRO A 15 -6.82 -14.81 11.28
CA PRO A 15 -6.01 -15.40 12.35
C PRO A 15 -4.80 -16.17 11.82
N ILE A 16 -4.93 -16.86 10.68
CA ILE A 16 -3.84 -17.60 10.04
C ILE A 16 -2.80 -16.62 9.49
N ILE A 17 -3.22 -15.57 8.77
CA ILE A 17 -2.33 -14.54 8.25
C ILE A 17 -1.55 -13.86 9.39
N LYS A 18 -2.27 -13.42 10.46
CA LYS A 18 -1.64 -12.78 11.63
C LYS A 18 -0.60 -13.65 12.33
N LYS A 19 -0.82 -14.96 12.41
CA LYS A 19 -0.02 -15.83 13.26
C LYS A 19 1.06 -16.60 12.51
N PHE A 20 0.85 -16.91 11.23
CA PHE A 20 1.68 -17.90 10.52
C PHE A 20 2.31 -17.41 9.22
N LEU A 21 1.77 -16.35 8.59
CA LEU A 21 2.29 -15.91 7.30
C LEU A 21 3.62 -15.18 7.41
N TYR A 22 3.80 -14.43 8.49
CA TYR A 22 5.00 -13.64 8.71
C TYR A 22 5.46 -13.74 10.17
N SER A 23 6.70 -14.16 10.36
CA SER A 23 7.35 -14.20 11.69
C SER A 23 7.86 -12.83 12.14
N ASP A 24 7.98 -11.87 11.23
CA ASP A 24 8.48 -10.52 11.46
C ASP A 24 7.40 -9.50 11.09
N HIS A 25 6.96 -8.74 12.08
CA HIS A 25 5.90 -7.73 11.89
C HIS A 25 6.35 -6.55 11.03
N GLU A 26 7.66 -6.26 10.93
CA GLU A 26 8.19 -5.19 10.06
C GLU A 26 7.82 -5.39 8.58
N ILE A 27 7.50 -6.62 8.20
CA ILE A 27 7.20 -6.97 6.81
C ILE A 27 6.05 -6.15 6.23
N PHE A 28 5.12 -5.64 7.07
CA PHE A 28 3.99 -4.86 6.59
C PHE A 28 4.43 -3.64 5.78
N ILE A 29 5.49 -2.96 6.23
CA ILE A 29 5.98 -1.76 5.54
C ILE A 29 6.55 -2.12 4.16
N ARG A 30 7.31 -3.21 4.08
CA ARG A 30 7.87 -3.70 2.81
C ARG A 30 6.76 -4.07 1.82
N GLU A 31 5.78 -4.82 2.25
CA GLU A 31 4.69 -5.30 1.39
C GLU A 31 3.82 -4.15 0.88
N LEU A 32 3.43 -3.23 1.76
CA LEU A 32 2.56 -2.11 1.38
C LEU A 32 3.29 -1.10 0.48
N ILE A 33 4.56 -0.79 0.76
CA ILE A 33 5.34 0.09 -0.10
C ILE A 33 5.62 -0.60 -1.45
N SER A 34 5.88 -1.90 -1.49
CA SER A 34 6.03 -2.64 -2.74
C SER A 34 4.77 -2.56 -3.60
N ASN A 35 3.57 -2.67 -2.99
CA ASN A 35 2.31 -2.49 -3.70
C ASN A 35 2.14 -1.06 -4.25
N ALA A 36 2.57 -0.05 -3.49
CA ALA A 36 2.56 1.35 -3.92
C ALA A 36 3.53 1.60 -5.10
N VAL A 37 4.73 0.99 -5.05
CA VAL A 37 5.69 1.01 -6.17
C VAL A 37 5.09 0.36 -7.40
N ASP A 38 4.45 -0.78 -7.27
CA ASP A 38 3.82 -1.48 -8.38
C ASP A 38 2.68 -0.67 -9.01
N ALA A 39 1.84 -0.03 -8.18
CA ALA A 39 0.79 0.88 -8.66
C ALA A 39 1.37 2.06 -9.45
N THR A 40 2.48 2.63 -8.97
CA THR A 40 3.20 3.72 -9.62
C THR A 40 3.86 3.27 -10.93
N ASN A 41 4.51 2.10 -10.96
CA ASN A 41 5.13 1.56 -12.16
C ASN A 41 4.10 1.20 -13.23
N LYS A 42 2.93 0.67 -12.84
CA LYS A 42 1.81 0.46 -13.75
C LYS A 42 1.37 1.77 -14.40
N LEU A 43 1.28 2.87 -13.64
CA LEU A 43 0.96 4.19 -14.21
C LEU A 43 2.02 4.67 -15.19
N ARG A 44 3.32 4.55 -14.84
CA ARG A 44 4.44 4.88 -15.74
C ARG A 44 4.36 4.09 -17.05
N THR A 45 4.04 2.80 -16.97
CA THR A 45 3.85 1.95 -18.14
C THR A 45 2.71 2.46 -19.01
N LEU A 46 1.54 2.73 -18.42
CA LEU A 46 0.38 3.27 -19.17
C LEU A 46 0.69 4.61 -19.82
N ALA A 47 1.44 5.49 -19.16
CA ALA A 47 1.88 6.76 -19.73
C ALA A 47 2.86 6.55 -20.90
N SER A 48 3.82 5.63 -20.76
CA SER A 48 4.82 5.36 -21.81
C SER A 48 4.23 4.79 -23.10
N ILE A 49 3.16 4.01 -23.00
CA ILE A 49 2.44 3.45 -24.18
C ILE A 49 1.29 4.33 -24.66
N GLY A 50 1.05 5.50 -24.03
CA GLY A 50 0.03 6.48 -24.42
C GLY A 50 -1.40 6.12 -24.02
N GLU A 51 -1.61 5.10 -23.17
CA GLU A 51 -2.91 4.79 -22.58
C GLU A 51 -3.31 5.76 -21.46
N TYR A 52 -2.34 6.37 -20.78
CA TYR A 52 -2.53 7.47 -19.85
C TYR A 52 -1.95 8.77 -20.47
N LYS A 53 -2.81 9.76 -20.71
CA LYS A 53 -2.46 10.98 -21.46
C LYS A 53 -2.28 12.23 -20.60
N GLU A 54 -2.67 12.16 -19.32
CA GLU A 54 -2.49 13.26 -18.38
C GLU A 54 -1.05 13.29 -17.85
N GLU A 55 -0.64 14.41 -17.28
CA GLU A 55 0.63 14.49 -16.58
C GLU A 55 0.62 13.59 -15.34
N THR A 56 1.67 12.82 -15.17
CA THR A 56 1.78 11.95 -13.98
C THR A 56 1.98 12.75 -12.70
N GLY A 57 2.51 13.96 -12.79
CA GLY A 57 2.81 14.81 -11.64
C GLY A 57 3.85 14.19 -10.70
N ASN A 58 3.80 14.58 -9.42
CA ASN A 58 4.60 13.92 -8.39
C ASN A 58 4.00 12.52 -8.11
N ILE A 59 4.84 11.51 -8.23
CA ILE A 59 4.50 10.08 -8.04
C ILE A 59 5.30 9.43 -6.90
N ASP A 60 5.96 10.24 -6.06
CA ASP A 60 6.62 9.75 -4.86
C ASP A 60 5.60 9.10 -3.92
N ILE A 61 6.05 8.09 -3.21
CA ILE A 61 5.25 7.44 -2.17
C ILE A 61 5.45 8.23 -0.89
N GLU A 62 4.37 8.58 -0.21
CA GLU A 62 4.42 9.30 1.06
C GLU A 62 4.07 8.34 2.21
N LEU A 63 4.92 8.31 3.25
CA LEU A 63 4.57 7.70 4.53
C LEU A 63 4.28 8.82 5.54
N LEU A 64 3.06 8.82 6.05
CA LEU A 64 2.57 9.80 7.02
C LEU A 64 2.36 9.12 8.37
N LEU A 65 2.90 9.71 9.44
CA LEU A 65 2.77 9.23 10.80
C LEU A 65 1.99 10.25 11.62
N ASP A 66 0.86 9.84 12.17
CA ASP A 66 0.07 10.64 13.12
C ASP A 66 0.05 9.91 14.47
N THR A 67 0.88 10.39 15.39
CA THR A 67 1.03 9.79 16.73
C THR A 67 -0.18 10.04 17.63
N GLU A 68 -0.93 11.12 17.41
CA GLU A 68 -2.12 11.44 18.20
C GLU A 68 -3.28 10.51 17.84
N LYS A 69 -3.50 10.30 16.54
CA LYS A 69 -4.52 9.36 16.04
C LYS A 69 -4.04 7.91 16.05
N LYS A 70 -2.75 7.69 16.33
CA LYS A 70 -2.09 6.38 16.25
C LYS A 70 -2.27 5.73 14.87
N THR A 71 -2.02 6.51 13.80
CA THR A 71 -2.15 6.02 12.43
C THR A 71 -0.84 6.13 11.66
N ILE A 72 -0.61 5.15 10.79
CA ILE A 72 0.39 5.18 9.73
C ILE A 72 -0.37 5.14 8.41
N THR A 73 -0.09 6.12 7.54
CA THR A 73 -0.67 6.16 6.19
C THR A 73 0.41 5.96 5.15
N ILE A 74 0.21 5.02 4.24
CA ILE A 74 1.02 4.88 3.03
C ILE A 74 0.17 5.37 1.87
N ARG A 75 0.67 6.38 1.18
CA ARG A 75 -0.01 7.05 0.07
C ARG A 75 0.81 6.90 -1.20
N ASP A 76 0.18 6.41 -2.26
CA ASP A 76 0.70 6.45 -3.62
C ASP A 76 -0.18 7.34 -4.52
N ARG A 77 0.39 7.78 -5.62
CA ARG A 77 -0.30 8.45 -6.72
C ARG A 77 -0.23 7.64 -8.01
N GLY A 78 -0.23 6.31 -7.86
CA GLY A 78 -0.23 5.34 -8.93
C GLY A 78 -1.59 5.23 -9.65
N ILE A 79 -1.90 4.06 -10.18
CA ILE A 79 -3.13 3.84 -10.95
C ILE A 79 -4.42 3.91 -10.12
N GLY A 80 -4.35 3.75 -8.81
CA GLY A 80 -5.54 3.61 -7.95
C GLY A 80 -6.43 2.44 -8.35
N MET A 81 -7.63 2.39 -7.76
CA MET A 81 -8.61 1.31 -8.01
C MET A 81 -10.02 1.89 -8.13
N THR A 82 -10.87 1.26 -8.96
CA THR A 82 -12.33 1.43 -8.93
C THR A 82 -12.94 0.59 -7.81
N ALA A 83 -14.22 0.79 -7.49
CA ALA A 83 -14.92 -0.03 -6.50
C ALA A 83 -14.90 -1.53 -6.85
N GLU A 84 -15.08 -1.85 -8.14
CA GLU A 84 -15.03 -3.24 -8.65
C GLU A 84 -13.62 -3.82 -8.54
N GLU A 85 -12.57 -3.00 -8.74
CA GLU A 85 -11.19 -3.43 -8.58
C GLU A 85 -10.83 -3.63 -7.10
N VAL A 86 -11.39 -2.82 -6.19
CA VAL A 86 -11.28 -3.06 -4.74
C VAL A 86 -11.91 -4.40 -4.37
N ASP A 87 -13.12 -4.67 -4.84
CA ASP A 87 -13.78 -5.97 -4.59
C ASP A 87 -12.97 -7.14 -5.13
N LYS A 88 -12.39 -6.99 -6.31
CA LYS A 88 -11.61 -8.03 -6.98
C LYS A 88 -10.24 -8.28 -6.34
N TYR A 89 -9.49 -7.22 -5.97
CA TYR A 89 -8.09 -7.34 -5.56
C TYR A 89 -7.86 -7.22 -4.05
N ILE A 90 -8.83 -6.67 -3.31
CA ILE A 90 -8.76 -6.55 -1.86
C ILE A 90 -9.62 -7.59 -1.16
N ASN A 91 -10.84 -7.85 -1.65
CA ASN A 91 -11.75 -8.80 -1.00
C ASN A 91 -11.50 -10.27 -1.39
N GLN A 92 -10.74 -10.52 -2.47
CA GLN A 92 -10.36 -11.88 -2.86
C GLN A 92 -8.93 -12.17 -2.43
N VAL A 93 -8.79 -12.93 -1.36
CA VAL A 93 -7.49 -13.32 -0.81
C VAL A 93 -6.70 -14.14 -1.81
N ALA A 94 -5.40 -13.87 -1.93
CA ALA A 94 -4.48 -14.50 -2.87
C ALA A 94 -4.81 -14.25 -4.36
N PHE A 95 -5.49 -13.15 -4.67
CA PHE A 95 -5.71 -12.70 -6.03
C PHE A 95 -4.88 -11.43 -6.31
N SER A 96 -4.04 -11.46 -7.34
CA SER A 96 -3.12 -10.35 -7.67
C SER A 96 -3.43 -9.74 -9.04
N SER A 97 -3.49 -8.42 -9.11
CA SER A 97 -3.58 -7.67 -10.37
C SER A 97 -2.28 -7.68 -11.18
N ALA A 98 -1.19 -8.22 -10.61
CA ALA A 98 0.12 -8.23 -11.23
C ALA A 98 0.15 -9.11 -12.50
N GLU A 99 -0.35 -10.33 -12.40
CA GLU A 99 -0.36 -11.28 -13.51
C GLU A 99 -1.22 -10.79 -14.68
N GLU A 100 -2.43 -10.27 -14.40
CA GLU A 100 -3.31 -9.73 -15.43
C GLU A 100 -2.67 -8.53 -16.16
N PHE A 101 -1.97 -7.66 -15.40
CA PHE A 101 -1.28 -6.52 -15.98
C PHE A 101 -0.10 -6.96 -16.85
N LEU A 102 0.71 -7.90 -16.38
CA LEU A 102 1.86 -8.42 -17.12
C LEU A 102 1.41 -9.14 -18.41
N GLU A 103 0.36 -9.93 -18.35
CA GLU A 103 -0.20 -10.59 -19.55
C GLU A 103 -0.72 -9.59 -20.58
N LYS A 104 -1.48 -8.58 -20.12
CA LYS A 104 -2.08 -7.57 -21.00
C LYS A 104 -1.03 -6.74 -21.74
N TYR A 105 0.09 -6.42 -21.09
CA TYR A 105 1.13 -5.52 -21.62
C TYR A 105 2.42 -6.23 -22.02
N LYS A 106 2.39 -7.56 -22.15
CA LYS A 106 3.53 -8.38 -22.53
C LYS A 106 4.13 -7.94 -23.87
N GLY A 107 5.40 -7.50 -23.82
CA GLY A 107 6.16 -7.08 -25.01
C GLY A 107 5.93 -5.64 -25.46
N GLN A 108 5.17 -4.82 -24.71
CA GLN A 108 4.93 -3.40 -25.06
C GLN A 108 5.83 -2.40 -24.31
N SER A 109 6.45 -2.81 -23.23
CA SER A 109 7.42 -2.00 -22.47
C SER A 109 8.28 -2.91 -21.60
N ASP A 110 9.28 -2.32 -20.95
CA ASP A 110 10.08 -2.97 -19.88
C ASP A 110 9.19 -3.23 -18.64
N THR A 111 8.19 -4.12 -18.80
CA THR A 111 7.20 -4.49 -17.78
C THR A 111 7.81 -5.30 -16.64
N ALA A 112 9.13 -5.40 -16.58
CA ALA A 112 9.88 -6.36 -15.77
C ALA A 112 9.91 -6.06 -14.25
N SER A 113 9.24 -5.02 -13.74
CA SER A 113 9.42 -4.60 -12.35
C SER A 113 8.16 -4.63 -11.48
N VAL A 114 7.27 -5.60 -11.69
CA VAL A 114 6.18 -5.85 -10.73
C VAL A 114 6.72 -6.73 -9.59
N ILE A 115 6.65 -6.24 -8.35
CA ILE A 115 7.24 -6.87 -7.16
C ILE A 115 6.24 -7.84 -6.49
N GLY A 116 4.96 -7.48 -6.44
CA GLY A 116 3.91 -8.21 -5.73
C GLY A 116 3.21 -9.26 -6.59
N HIS A 117 3.44 -10.55 -6.29
CA HIS A 117 2.88 -11.66 -7.08
C HIS A 117 1.74 -12.44 -6.41
N PHE A 118 1.61 -12.38 -5.09
CA PHE A 118 0.78 -13.36 -4.36
C PHE A 118 -0.59 -12.85 -3.89
N GLY A 119 -0.89 -11.54 -4.00
CA GLY A 119 -2.16 -10.99 -3.50
C GLY A 119 -2.37 -11.11 -1.99
N LEU A 120 -1.31 -11.28 -1.22
CA LEU A 120 -1.35 -11.45 0.24
C LEU A 120 -0.71 -10.27 0.99
N GLY A 121 0.12 -9.48 0.31
CA GLY A 121 0.91 -8.42 0.93
C GLY A 121 0.07 -7.37 1.66
N PHE A 122 -1.08 -6.99 1.11
CA PHE A 122 -2.00 -6.04 1.74
C PHE A 122 -2.44 -6.49 3.14
N TYR A 123 -2.71 -7.77 3.31
CA TYR A 123 -3.20 -8.32 4.59
C TYR A 123 -2.17 -8.28 5.71
N SER A 124 -0.88 -8.05 5.40
CA SER A 124 0.15 -7.82 6.42
C SER A 124 -0.15 -6.58 7.28
N SER A 125 -0.92 -5.61 6.77
CA SER A 125 -1.40 -4.44 7.51
C SER A 125 -2.14 -4.81 8.80
N PHE A 126 -2.89 -5.91 8.80
CA PHE A 126 -3.64 -6.39 9.96
C PHE A 126 -2.76 -7.05 11.04
N MET A 127 -1.48 -7.26 10.79
CA MET A 127 -0.54 -7.73 11.83
C MET A 127 -0.28 -6.64 12.86
N VAL A 128 -0.26 -5.38 12.44
CA VAL A 128 0.10 -4.22 13.26
C VAL A 128 -1.07 -3.29 13.55
N SER A 129 -2.20 -3.47 12.89
CA SER A 129 -3.36 -2.59 13.03
C SER A 129 -4.60 -3.33 13.52
N LYS A 130 -5.46 -2.59 14.22
CA LYS A 130 -6.79 -3.03 14.65
C LYS A 130 -7.87 -2.68 13.62
N HIS A 131 -7.55 -1.79 12.68
CA HIS A 131 -8.46 -1.30 11.66
C HIS A 131 -7.67 -0.75 10.49
N VAL A 132 -8.14 -0.94 9.27
CA VAL A 132 -7.50 -0.47 8.04
C VAL A 132 -8.55 0.18 7.15
N ASP A 133 -8.24 1.40 6.67
CA ASP A 133 -9.00 2.09 5.64
C ASP A 133 -8.18 2.15 4.35
N ILE A 134 -8.84 1.94 3.22
CA ILE A 134 -8.30 2.21 1.88
C ILE A 134 -9.14 3.30 1.24
N ILE A 135 -8.52 4.43 0.90
CA ILE A 135 -9.16 5.51 0.15
C ILE A 135 -8.50 5.57 -1.21
N THR A 136 -9.21 5.21 -2.27
CA THR A 136 -8.62 5.04 -3.58
C THR A 136 -9.43 5.68 -4.70
N LYS A 137 -8.74 6.22 -5.72
CA LYS A 137 -9.33 6.77 -6.94
C LYS A 137 -8.57 6.28 -8.15
N SER A 138 -9.29 5.66 -9.07
CA SER A 138 -8.70 5.08 -10.28
C SER A 138 -8.27 6.17 -11.28
N TYR A 139 -7.16 5.91 -12.00
CA TYR A 139 -6.75 6.72 -13.16
C TYR A 139 -7.79 6.71 -14.30
N LYS A 140 -8.69 5.75 -14.31
CA LYS A 140 -9.79 5.63 -15.29
C LYS A 140 -10.88 6.69 -15.10
N GLY A 141 -10.80 7.48 -14.03
CA GLY A 141 -11.84 8.41 -13.62
C GLY A 141 -12.93 7.73 -12.79
N GLY A 142 -14.05 8.43 -12.59
CA GLY A 142 -15.15 7.98 -11.74
C GLY A 142 -14.98 8.39 -10.28
N PRO A 143 -15.92 7.96 -9.41
CA PRO A 143 -15.88 8.27 -7.99
C PRO A 143 -14.72 7.55 -7.29
N ALA A 144 -14.24 8.13 -6.21
CA ALA A 144 -13.31 7.46 -5.32
C ALA A 144 -14.07 6.53 -4.37
N SER A 145 -13.38 5.53 -3.87
CA SER A 145 -13.92 4.53 -2.96
C SER A 145 -13.20 4.55 -1.62
N HIS A 146 -13.95 4.37 -0.55
CA HIS A 146 -13.45 4.11 0.79
C HIS A 146 -13.87 2.71 1.23
N TRP A 147 -12.88 1.85 1.35
CA TRP A 147 -13.01 0.51 1.92
C TRP A 147 -12.50 0.52 3.35
N SER A 148 -13.17 -0.18 4.25
CA SER A 148 -12.88 -0.16 5.68
C SER A 148 -13.12 -1.52 6.31
N CYS A 149 -12.17 -2.02 7.11
CA CYS A 149 -12.25 -3.33 7.78
C CYS A 149 -11.46 -3.32 9.10
N ASP A 150 -11.97 -4.02 10.09
CA ASP A 150 -11.34 -4.20 11.41
C ASP A 150 -10.58 -5.54 11.54
N GLY A 151 -10.40 -6.24 10.43
CA GLY A 151 -9.76 -7.55 10.40
C GLY A 151 -10.72 -8.70 10.70
N SER A 152 -12.02 -8.45 10.77
CA SER A 152 -13.07 -9.45 10.64
C SER A 152 -13.30 -9.81 9.16
N PRO A 153 -14.09 -10.84 8.83
CA PRO A 153 -14.48 -11.12 7.45
C PRO A 153 -15.38 -10.05 6.80
N GLU A 154 -15.89 -9.13 7.61
CA GLU A 154 -16.80 -8.08 7.15
C GLU A 154 -16.02 -6.81 6.79
N TYR A 155 -16.46 -6.13 5.74
CA TYR A 155 -15.93 -4.84 5.32
C TYR A 155 -17.06 -3.89 4.93
N THR A 156 -16.75 -2.61 4.85
CA THR A 156 -17.62 -1.62 4.23
C THR A 156 -16.95 -1.01 3.00
N LEU A 157 -17.72 -0.71 1.97
CA LEU A 157 -17.26 -0.04 0.76
C LEU A 157 -18.24 1.08 0.42
N THR A 158 -17.78 2.32 0.40
CA THR A 158 -18.58 3.51 0.15
C THR A 158 -17.93 4.44 -0.84
N GLU A 159 -18.71 5.22 -1.56
CA GLU A 159 -18.21 6.30 -2.41
C GLU A 159 -17.79 7.50 -1.56
N VAL A 160 -16.67 8.12 -1.89
CA VAL A 160 -16.14 9.31 -1.21
C VAL A 160 -15.50 10.27 -2.21
N ASP A 161 -15.25 11.49 -1.73
CA ASP A 161 -14.49 12.47 -2.49
C ASP A 161 -12.97 12.29 -2.24
N LYS A 162 -12.21 12.15 -3.32
CA LYS A 162 -10.74 12.20 -3.34
C LYS A 162 -10.32 12.98 -4.59
N ALA A 163 -9.53 14.03 -4.40
CA ALA A 163 -9.13 14.87 -5.51
C ALA A 163 -8.22 14.13 -6.49
N ASP A 164 -7.13 13.58 -5.98
CA ASP A 164 -6.09 12.94 -6.78
C ASP A 164 -6.30 11.44 -6.94
N ARG A 165 -5.87 10.88 -8.08
CA ARG A 165 -5.75 9.43 -8.26
C ARG A 165 -4.76 8.82 -7.28
N GLY A 166 -4.79 7.50 -7.15
CA GLY A 166 -3.90 6.73 -6.29
C GLY A 166 -4.60 6.20 -5.06
N THR A 167 -3.84 5.67 -4.14
CA THR A 167 -4.37 4.96 -2.97
C THR A 167 -3.72 5.44 -1.68
N ASP A 168 -4.54 5.70 -0.67
CA ASP A 168 -4.13 5.94 0.71
C ASP A 168 -4.53 4.70 1.52
N ILE A 169 -3.57 4.01 2.12
CA ILE A 169 -3.81 2.93 3.08
C ILE A 169 -3.55 3.49 4.48
N VAL A 170 -4.61 3.63 5.27
CA VAL A 170 -4.56 4.17 6.63
C VAL A 170 -4.67 3.02 7.62
N MET A 171 -3.61 2.78 8.37
CA MET A 171 -3.53 1.75 9.40
C MET A 171 -3.72 2.36 10.79
N HIS A 172 -4.75 1.95 11.51
CA HIS A 172 -4.95 2.30 12.91
C HIS A 172 -4.20 1.29 13.79
N ILE A 173 -3.05 1.70 14.29
CA ILE A 173 -2.10 0.81 14.98
C ILE A 173 -2.71 0.26 16.27
N ASN A 174 -2.55 -1.04 16.48
CA ASN A 174 -2.99 -1.72 17.69
C ASN A 174 -2.02 -1.48 18.87
N SER A 175 -2.46 -1.79 20.10
CA SER A 175 -1.66 -1.57 21.31
C SER A 175 -0.36 -2.36 21.36
N ASP A 176 -0.31 -3.51 20.72
CA ASP A 176 0.85 -4.41 20.76
C ASP A 176 1.93 -4.03 19.74
N SER A 177 1.62 -3.03 18.89
CA SER A 177 2.47 -2.57 17.78
C SER A 177 2.81 -1.06 17.88
N GLU A 178 2.64 -0.44 19.05
CA GLU A 178 2.89 0.99 19.24
C GLU A 178 4.35 1.40 18.99
N GLU A 179 5.28 0.46 18.98
CA GLU A 179 6.67 0.72 18.57
C GLU A 179 6.78 1.31 17.16
N PHE A 180 5.86 0.97 16.25
CA PHE A 180 5.82 1.50 14.90
C PHE A 180 5.30 2.94 14.81
N LEU A 181 4.86 3.55 15.91
CA LEU A 181 4.52 4.98 15.98
C LEU A 181 5.75 5.86 16.27
N GLU A 182 6.93 5.26 16.48
CA GLU A 182 8.16 5.99 16.65
C GLU A 182 8.82 6.34 15.33
N LYS A 183 9.14 7.63 15.11
CA LYS A 183 9.79 8.10 13.86
C LYS A 183 11.08 7.36 13.55
N SER A 184 11.91 7.12 14.58
CA SER A 184 13.18 6.39 14.45
C SER A 184 12.97 4.97 13.94
N ARG A 185 11.95 4.29 14.44
CA ARG A 185 11.63 2.92 14.06
C ARG A 185 11.17 2.84 12.60
N ILE A 186 10.29 3.75 12.18
CA ILE A 186 9.87 3.87 10.78
C ILE A 186 11.06 4.16 9.87
N ALA A 187 11.93 5.12 10.23
CA ALA A 187 13.10 5.47 9.43
C ALA A 187 14.06 4.29 9.28
N GLU A 188 14.29 3.50 10.33
CA GLU A 188 15.09 2.27 10.28
C GLU A 188 14.51 1.27 9.28
N MET A 189 13.21 0.99 9.36
CA MET A 189 12.54 0.05 8.46
C MET A 189 12.57 0.53 7.01
N LEU A 190 12.33 1.81 6.76
CA LEU A 190 12.41 2.38 5.41
C LEU A 190 13.81 2.25 4.82
N ASN A 191 14.85 2.56 5.60
CA ASN A 191 16.24 2.37 5.17
C ASN A 191 16.57 0.89 4.90
N LYS A 192 16.02 -0.02 5.70
CA LYS A 192 16.25 -1.47 5.55
C LYS A 192 15.60 -2.04 4.30
N TYR A 193 14.36 -1.63 3.98
CA TYR A 193 13.54 -2.27 2.96
C TYR A 193 13.36 -1.46 1.69
N CYS A 194 13.49 -0.12 1.75
CA CYS A 194 13.06 0.77 0.66
C CYS A 194 14.19 1.50 -0.06
N LYS A 195 15.40 1.51 0.50
CA LYS A 195 16.57 2.27 0.01
C LYS A 195 16.90 2.08 -1.48
N PHE A 196 16.56 0.93 -2.06
CA PHE A 196 16.88 0.60 -3.45
C PHE A 196 15.66 0.52 -4.35
N LEU A 197 14.52 1.03 -3.91
CA LEU A 197 13.32 1.08 -4.73
C LEU A 197 13.46 2.13 -5.84
N GLN A 198 12.77 1.89 -6.97
CA GLN A 198 12.80 2.78 -8.13
C GLN A 198 11.90 4.03 -7.98
N VAL A 199 11.05 4.03 -6.96
CA VAL A 199 10.15 5.13 -6.61
C VAL A 199 10.58 5.64 -5.24
N PRO A 200 10.90 6.94 -5.10
CA PRO A 200 11.27 7.52 -3.81
C PRO A 200 10.15 7.37 -2.78
N VAL A 201 10.54 7.12 -1.54
CA VAL A 201 9.63 7.14 -0.40
C VAL A 201 9.93 8.37 0.45
N VAL A 202 8.95 9.25 0.58
CA VAL A 202 9.03 10.46 1.40
C VAL A 202 8.55 10.17 2.80
N PHE A 203 9.40 10.46 3.79
CA PHE A 203 9.04 10.35 5.20
C PHE A 203 9.52 11.57 5.99
N GLY A 204 8.61 12.47 6.30
CA GLY A 204 8.90 13.70 7.01
C GLY A 204 9.71 14.70 6.18
N LYS A 205 10.37 15.61 6.87
CA LYS A 205 11.24 16.63 6.28
C LYS A 205 12.70 16.34 6.61
N LYS A 206 13.61 16.81 5.76
CA LYS A 206 15.04 16.84 6.11
C LYS A 206 15.24 17.73 7.29
N THR A 207 16.16 17.34 8.18
CA THR A 207 16.52 18.12 9.36
C THR A 207 17.87 18.81 9.15
N THR A 208 18.05 19.96 9.82
CA THR A 208 19.32 20.68 9.91
C THR A 208 19.55 21.16 11.33
N TRP A 209 20.82 21.33 11.71
CA TRP A 209 21.19 21.88 13.01
C TRP A 209 21.20 23.42 12.96
N LYS A 210 20.36 24.05 13.79
CA LYS A 210 20.30 25.49 13.95
C LYS A 210 20.27 25.82 15.44
N ASP A 211 21.20 26.65 15.90
CA ASP A 211 21.34 27.09 17.31
C ASP A 211 21.42 25.92 18.31
N GLY A 212 22.11 24.82 17.93
CA GLY A 212 22.26 23.62 18.77
C GLY A 212 21.02 22.74 18.89
N LYS A 213 20.01 22.97 18.06
CA LYS A 213 18.79 22.15 17.95
C LYS A 213 18.59 21.65 16.54
N GLU A 214 18.05 20.46 16.43
CA GLU A 214 17.59 19.89 15.17
C GLU A 214 16.26 20.54 14.76
N VAL A 215 16.18 21.07 13.53
CA VAL A 215 15.01 21.78 13.00
C VAL A 215 14.68 21.21 11.63
N ASP A 216 13.39 20.97 11.37
CA ASP A 216 12.92 20.54 10.06
C ASP A 216 13.16 21.66 9.01
N THR A 217 13.57 21.25 7.82
CA THR A 217 13.69 22.12 6.64
C THR A 217 12.38 22.07 5.81
N ASP A 218 12.31 22.88 4.75
CA ASP A 218 11.21 22.82 3.79
C ASP A 218 11.32 21.63 2.80
N GLU A 219 12.50 20.97 2.78
CA GLU A 219 12.76 19.87 1.85
C GLU A 219 12.23 18.53 2.40
N ASP A 220 11.64 17.74 1.50
CA ASP A 220 11.19 16.38 1.81
C ASP A 220 12.38 15.45 2.06
N ASN A 221 12.23 14.59 3.07
CA ASN A 221 13.21 13.55 3.34
C ASN A 221 12.86 12.32 2.48
N GLN A 222 13.58 12.14 1.38
CA GLN A 222 13.45 11.00 0.47
C GLN A 222 14.45 9.90 0.84
N ILE A 223 13.93 8.67 0.86
CA ILE A 223 14.69 7.44 1.15
C ILE A 223 14.77 6.58 -0.09
#